data_918ae6997fb043fc4baaa6ffbac475fd
#
_entry.id   918ae6997fb043fc4baaa6ffbac475fd
#
_cell.length_a   1.000
_cell.length_b   1.000
_cell.length_c   1.000
_cell.angle_alpha   90.00
_cell.angle_beta   90.00
_cell.angle_gamma   90.00
#
_symmetry.space_group_name_H-M   'P 1'
#
loop_
_entity.id
_entity.type
_entity.pdbx_description
1 polymer ?
#
loop_
_entity_poly.entity_id
_entity_poly.type
_entity_poly.pdbx_seq_one_letter_code
_entity_poly.pdbx_strand_id
1 'polypeptide(L)'
;MPLANTEGGLSISLFRGAKAAAESGGFRTHVLHDRVTRASAFLFDSTADAVAFSRWIEPQVVPMRDWLAGEPIGGLSKHAKLRELETHVVGPTCHVLYAYTTGDAVGMNMITRNSYALNQGFVLENAPVKPKRAVLEGNMGGDKKPSHRYFERGGHGKTVIAECTLTEEAVRRVLKTTLDDLAALAFVGTHGAIASGMQSVAFTPATAIAALFIATGQDVGMVGTSSMAHGTAHKVDGGLHATIRLPGLEVATIGGGTTLPSANAWLSLLDCAGAGRVYRFAQIVAAATLALEISASAAMSTAGSENFYKAHFERGGLR
;
A
#
# COMPACT_ATOMS: atom_id res chain seq x y z
N MET A 1 -15.73 -11.32 6.76
CA MET A 1 -14.87 -10.73 5.74
C MET A 1 -14.43 -11.84 4.79
N PRO A 2 -14.45 -11.62 3.47
CA PRO A 2 -14.04 -12.62 2.49
C PRO A 2 -12.52 -12.78 2.46
N LEU A 3 -12.05 -14.02 2.41
CA LEU A 3 -10.63 -14.37 2.32
C LEU A 3 -10.46 -15.54 1.36
N ALA A 4 -9.58 -15.40 0.38
CA ALA A 4 -9.07 -16.53 -0.39
C ALA A 4 -7.94 -17.18 0.43
N ASN A 5 -8.29 -18.17 1.21
CA ASN A 5 -7.40 -18.76 2.19
C ASN A 5 -6.57 -19.90 1.55
N THR A 6 -5.29 -19.66 1.35
CA THR A 6 -4.34 -20.67 0.87
C THR A 6 -3.37 -21.13 1.98
N GLU A 7 -3.49 -20.54 3.17
CA GLU A 7 -2.70 -20.87 4.36
C GLU A 7 -3.62 -21.39 5.48
N GLY A 8 -3.35 -22.57 6.03
CA GLY A 8 -4.25 -23.29 6.91
C GLY A 8 -4.67 -22.57 8.20
N GLY A 9 -3.88 -21.63 8.71
CA GLY A 9 -4.15 -20.88 9.94
C GLY A 9 -4.75 -19.48 9.75
N LEU A 10 -4.76 -18.97 8.52
CA LEU A 10 -5.03 -17.56 8.24
C LEU A 10 -6.36 -17.05 8.79
N SER A 11 -7.46 -17.69 8.45
CA SER A 11 -8.80 -17.22 8.83
C SER A 11 -9.01 -17.24 10.34
N ILE A 12 -8.52 -18.28 11.02
CA ILE A 12 -8.59 -18.41 12.47
C ILE A 12 -7.72 -17.35 13.15
N SER A 13 -6.51 -17.14 12.65
CA SER A 13 -5.56 -16.16 13.17
C SER A 13 -6.09 -14.74 13.03
N LEU A 14 -6.58 -14.37 11.84
CA LEU A 14 -7.18 -13.07 11.60
C LEU A 14 -8.41 -12.83 12.47
N PHE A 15 -9.28 -13.83 12.59
CA PHE A 15 -10.46 -13.76 13.47
C PHE A 15 -10.06 -13.54 14.93
N ARG A 16 -9.01 -14.23 15.42
CA ARG A 16 -8.51 -14.09 16.79
C ARG A 16 -8.04 -12.66 17.07
N GLY A 17 -7.25 -12.07 16.17
CA GLY A 17 -6.80 -10.69 16.32
C GLY A 17 -7.95 -9.68 16.23
N ALA A 18 -8.88 -9.87 15.28
CA ALA A 18 -10.06 -9.02 15.17
C ALA A 18 -10.95 -9.10 16.42
N LYS A 19 -11.09 -10.29 17.02
CA LYS A 19 -11.82 -10.48 18.28
C LYS A 19 -11.15 -9.74 19.44
N ALA A 20 -9.83 -9.85 19.57
CA ALA A 20 -9.10 -9.14 20.63
C ALA A 20 -9.25 -7.62 20.50
N ALA A 21 -9.15 -7.09 19.28
CA ALA A 21 -9.38 -5.68 19.03
C ALA A 21 -10.83 -5.27 19.30
N ALA A 22 -11.83 -6.04 18.86
CA ALA A 22 -13.24 -5.75 19.09
C ALA A 22 -13.60 -5.68 20.58
N GLU A 23 -13.07 -6.60 21.39
CA GLU A 23 -13.23 -6.61 22.85
C GLU A 23 -12.47 -5.45 23.55
N SER A 24 -11.57 -4.81 22.84
CA SER A 24 -10.77 -3.68 23.32
C SER A 24 -11.22 -2.31 22.76
N GLY A 25 -12.39 -2.24 22.11
CA GLY A 25 -12.93 -0.99 21.55
C GLY A 25 -12.82 -0.83 20.03
N GLY A 26 -12.24 -1.84 19.34
CA GLY A 26 -12.17 -1.89 17.88
C GLY A 26 -10.94 -1.23 17.29
N PHE A 27 -10.96 -1.09 15.95
CA PHE A 27 -9.91 -0.42 15.19
C PHE A 27 -10.32 1.02 14.86
N ARG A 28 -9.33 1.92 14.82
CA ARG A 28 -9.42 3.21 14.15
C ARG A 28 -8.53 3.19 12.92
N THR A 29 -8.95 3.90 11.88
CA THR A 29 -8.21 3.89 10.61
C THR A 29 -8.17 5.28 10.00
N HIS A 30 -7.02 5.61 9.36
CA HIS A 30 -6.77 6.91 8.77
C HIS A 30 -6.18 6.73 7.37
N VAL A 31 -6.80 7.36 6.36
CA VAL A 31 -6.22 7.50 5.03
C VAL A 31 -5.44 8.81 4.99
N LEU A 32 -4.13 8.74 4.84
CA LEU A 32 -3.25 9.91 4.88
C LEU A 32 -2.98 10.49 3.50
N HIS A 33 -2.75 9.63 2.51
CA HIS A 33 -2.41 10.01 1.15
C HIS A 33 -3.10 9.09 0.14
N ASP A 34 -3.36 9.64 -1.04
CA ASP A 34 -3.81 8.91 -2.24
C ASP A 34 -2.99 9.41 -3.42
N ARG A 35 -2.03 8.61 -3.87
CA ARG A 35 -1.04 9.02 -4.85
C ARG A 35 -0.60 7.82 -5.67
N VAL A 36 -0.80 7.88 -6.98
CA VAL A 36 -0.31 6.87 -7.92
C VAL A 36 0.66 7.54 -8.89
N THR A 37 1.83 6.96 -9.10
CA THR A 37 2.91 7.57 -9.87
C THR A 37 3.21 6.84 -11.16
N ARG A 38 3.56 7.60 -12.21
CA ARG A 38 4.23 7.14 -13.41
C ARG A 38 5.54 7.88 -13.54
N ALA A 39 6.65 7.18 -13.72
CA ALA A 39 7.97 7.77 -13.82
C ALA A 39 8.51 7.70 -15.23
N SER A 40 8.32 8.76 -16.00
CA SER A 40 8.99 8.88 -17.32
C SER A 40 10.45 9.26 -17.15
N ALA A 41 11.31 8.87 -18.11
CA ALA A 41 12.71 9.24 -18.14
C ALA A 41 13.06 9.93 -19.44
N PHE A 42 13.82 11.04 -19.34
CA PHE A 42 14.28 11.85 -20.46
C PHE A 42 15.79 11.83 -20.49
N LEU A 43 16.35 11.39 -21.64
CA LEU A 43 17.79 11.27 -21.84
C LEU A 43 18.32 12.45 -22.66
N PHE A 44 19.42 13.01 -22.20
CA PHE A 44 20.07 14.16 -22.80
C PHE A 44 21.52 13.85 -23.25
N ASP A 45 22.18 14.81 -23.86
CA ASP A 45 23.60 14.73 -24.20
C ASP A 45 24.51 14.93 -22.99
N SER A 46 24.06 15.76 -22.04
CA SER A 46 24.83 16.13 -20.86
C SER A 46 24.01 16.16 -19.59
N THR A 47 24.68 16.04 -18.45
CA THR A 47 24.06 16.24 -17.13
C THR A 47 23.57 17.69 -16.97
N ALA A 48 24.24 18.65 -17.57
CA ALA A 48 23.83 20.06 -17.54
C ALA A 48 22.47 20.25 -18.22
N ASP A 49 22.23 19.58 -19.34
CA ASP A 49 20.94 19.61 -20.05
C ASP A 49 19.85 18.95 -19.22
N ALA A 50 20.14 17.80 -18.57
CA ALA A 50 19.20 17.11 -17.69
C ALA A 50 18.82 17.97 -16.47
N VAL A 51 19.76 18.71 -15.90
CA VAL A 51 19.50 19.65 -14.79
C VAL A 51 18.67 20.86 -15.25
N ALA A 52 19.00 21.42 -16.42
CA ALA A 52 18.23 22.53 -16.99
C ALA A 52 16.77 22.12 -17.28
N PHE A 53 16.57 20.93 -17.83
CA PHE A 53 15.26 20.35 -18.04
C PHE A 53 14.50 20.11 -16.73
N SER A 54 15.14 19.53 -15.70
CA SER A 54 14.54 19.29 -14.39
C SER A 54 13.98 20.60 -13.78
N ARG A 55 14.78 21.67 -13.80
CA ARG A 55 14.37 22.98 -13.29
C ARG A 55 13.22 23.60 -14.08
N TRP A 56 13.14 23.35 -15.38
CA TRP A 56 12.05 23.81 -16.22
C TRP A 56 10.75 23.04 -15.95
N ILE A 57 10.81 21.70 -15.84
CA ILE A 57 9.60 20.87 -15.78
C ILE A 57 8.92 20.91 -14.41
N GLU A 58 9.66 21.04 -13.30
CA GLU A 58 9.08 21.04 -11.94
C GLU A 58 7.92 22.02 -11.74
N PRO A 59 8.00 23.29 -12.19
CA PRO A 59 6.88 24.24 -12.04
C PRO A 59 5.73 24.01 -13.02
N GLN A 60 5.82 23.04 -13.95
CA GLN A 60 4.81 22.85 -15.01
C GLN A 60 3.56 22.07 -14.58
N VAL A 61 3.37 21.76 -13.30
CA VAL A 61 2.20 21.00 -12.81
C VAL A 61 0.88 21.64 -13.24
N VAL A 62 0.72 22.96 -13.04
CA VAL A 62 -0.53 23.67 -13.39
C VAL A 62 -0.72 23.75 -14.90
N PRO A 63 0.27 24.21 -15.69
CA PRO A 63 0.18 24.19 -17.15
C PRO A 63 -0.15 22.81 -17.73
N MET A 64 0.48 21.73 -17.22
CA MET A 64 0.21 20.37 -17.67
C MET A 64 -1.19 19.89 -17.31
N ARG A 65 -1.71 20.29 -16.15
CA ARG A 65 -3.09 19.98 -15.72
C ARG A 65 -4.09 20.64 -16.65
N ASP A 66 -3.89 21.92 -16.96
CA ASP A 66 -4.75 22.70 -17.84
C ASP A 66 -4.71 22.16 -19.26
N TRP A 67 -3.52 21.76 -19.74
CA TRP A 67 -3.35 21.10 -21.03
C TRP A 67 -4.14 19.77 -21.10
N LEU A 68 -4.03 18.90 -20.08
CA LEU A 68 -4.81 17.65 -20.01
C LEU A 68 -6.32 17.89 -19.98
N ALA A 69 -6.78 18.98 -19.40
CA ALA A 69 -8.20 19.33 -19.32
C ALA A 69 -8.74 19.90 -20.64
N GLY A 70 -7.89 20.58 -21.40
CA GLY A 70 -8.25 21.26 -22.65
C GLY A 70 -8.15 20.38 -23.89
N GLU A 71 -7.40 19.26 -23.82
CA GLU A 71 -7.17 18.42 -24.98
C GLU A 71 -8.40 17.61 -25.38
N PRO A 72 -8.87 17.75 -26.64
CA PRO A 72 -9.99 16.97 -27.17
C PRO A 72 -9.58 15.54 -27.55
N ILE A 73 -8.40 15.09 -27.17
CA ILE A 73 -7.88 13.76 -27.51
C ILE A 73 -8.76 12.70 -26.89
N GLY A 74 -9.58 12.06 -27.68
CA GLY A 74 -10.44 10.97 -27.28
C GLY A 74 -9.62 9.85 -26.63
N GLY A 75 -9.74 9.72 -25.33
CA GLY A 75 -9.08 8.67 -24.58
C GLY A 75 -8.24 9.09 -23.39
N LEU A 76 -8.08 10.38 -23.11
CA LEU A 76 -7.50 10.82 -21.84
C LEU A 76 -8.49 10.58 -20.69
N SER A 77 -7.95 10.20 -19.53
CA SER A 77 -8.79 9.94 -18.37
C SER A 77 -9.08 11.21 -17.59
N LYS A 78 -10.35 11.54 -17.45
CA LYS A 78 -10.83 12.61 -16.57
C LYS A 78 -10.73 12.25 -15.08
N HIS A 79 -10.56 10.96 -14.75
CA HIS A 79 -10.43 10.47 -13.38
C HIS A 79 -8.98 10.48 -12.88
N ALA A 80 -7.99 10.38 -13.79
CA ALA A 80 -6.58 10.55 -13.43
C ALA A 80 -6.23 12.03 -13.40
N LYS A 81 -6.18 12.61 -12.20
CA LYS A 81 -5.89 14.04 -12.00
C LYS A 81 -4.44 14.22 -11.57
N LEU A 82 -3.63 14.87 -12.40
CA LEU A 82 -2.25 15.22 -12.07
C LEU A 82 -2.23 16.15 -10.85
N ARG A 83 -1.41 15.82 -9.85
CA ARG A 83 -1.31 16.55 -8.58
C ARG A 83 0.07 17.18 -8.39
N GLU A 84 1.10 16.40 -8.66
CA GLU A 84 2.48 16.77 -8.37
C GLU A 84 3.41 16.27 -9.47
N LEU A 85 4.56 16.94 -9.59
CA LEU A 85 5.73 16.49 -10.32
C LEU A 85 6.91 16.38 -9.35
N GLU A 86 7.74 15.39 -9.57
CA GLU A 86 8.98 15.21 -8.84
C GLU A 86 10.07 14.82 -9.84
N THR A 87 11.24 15.40 -9.75
CA THR A 87 12.35 15.12 -10.68
C THR A 87 13.55 14.53 -9.95
N HIS A 88 14.24 13.62 -10.63
CA HIS A 88 15.50 13.05 -10.17
C HIS A 88 16.48 12.99 -11.34
N VAL A 89 17.59 13.68 -11.20
CA VAL A 89 18.66 13.68 -12.21
C VAL A 89 19.72 12.66 -11.83
N VAL A 90 19.99 11.73 -12.75
CA VAL A 90 21.03 10.71 -12.61
C VAL A 90 21.89 10.74 -13.88
N GLY A 91 23.05 11.36 -13.82
CA GLY A 91 23.87 11.61 -15.00
C GLY A 91 23.10 12.43 -16.06
N PRO A 92 23.12 12.03 -17.32
CA PRO A 92 22.42 12.74 -18.40
C PRO A 92 20.92 12.37 -18.48
N THR A 93 20.34 11.73 -17.46
CA THR A 93 18.95 11.32 -17.43
C THR A 93 18.18 12.09 -16.37
N CYS A 94 17.05 12.67 -16.74
CA CYS A 94 16.07 13.21 -15.80
C CYS A 94 14.86 12.27 -15.73
N HIS A 95 14.63 11.68 -14.56
CA HIS A 95 13.40 10.98 -14.25
C HIS A 95 12.35 11.97 -13.76
N VAL A 96 11.15 11.90 -14.33
CA VAL A 96 10.02 12.74 -13.96
C VAL A 96 8.89 11.87 -13.45
N LEU A 97 8.58 11.98 -12.17
CA LEU A 97 7.46 11.28 -11.55
C LEU A 97 6.20 12.14 -11.65
N TYR A 98 5.27 11.72 -12.45
CA TYR A 98 3.93 12.26 -12.52
C TYR A 98 3.08 11.61 -11.45
N ALA A 99 2.64 12.36 -10.46
CA ALA A 99 1.78 11.86 -9.38
C ALA A 99 0.32 12.25 -9.61
N TYR A 100 -0.56 11.25 -9.58
CA TYR A 100 -1.98 11.39 -9.84
C TYR A 100 -2.83 10.90 -8.67
N THR A 101 -4.06 11.42 -8.58
CA THR A 101 -5.16 10.73 -7.91
C THR A 101 -6.04 10.07 -8.97
N THR A 102 -6.57 8.87 -8.69
CA THR A 102 -7.28 8.03 -9.68
C THR A 102 -8.70 7.65 -9.26
N GLY A 103 -9.20 8.23 -8.16
CA GLY A 103 -10.51 7.91 -7.60
C GLY A 103 -10.58 6.46 -7.12
N ASP A 104 -11.65 5.77 -7.48
CA ASP A 104 -11.95 4.42 -6.99
C ASP A 104 -11.26 3.29 -7.76
N ALA A 105 -10.47 3.60 -8.77
CA ALA A 105 -9.63 2.66 -9.51
C ALA A 105 -8.16 2.76 -9.05
N VAL A 106 -7.36 1.70 -9.21
CA VAL A 106 -5.90 1.80 -9.07
C VAL A 106 -5.34 2.78 -10.12
N GLY A 107 -5.82 2.70 -11.36
CA GLY A 107 -5.64 3.73 -12.37
C GLY A 107 -4.38 3.65 -13.21
N MET A 108 -3.60 2.56 -13.16
CA MET A 108 -2.33 2.45 -13.89
C MET A 108 -2.45 2.75 -15.39
N ASN A 109 -3.47 2.19 -16.05
CA ASN A 109 -3.69 2.46 -17.48
C ASN A 109 -4.07 3.93 -17.75
N MET A 110 -4.84 4.54 -16.85
CA MET A 110 -5.25 5.94 -16.98
C MET A 110 -4.05 6.89 -16.88
N ILE A 111 -3.22 6.71 -15.84
CA ILE A 111 -2.04 7.55 -15.66
C ILE A 111 -0.98 7.31 -16.74
N THR A 112 -0.87 6.09 -17.25
CA THR A 112 0.04 5.75 -18.36
C THR A 112 -0.34 6.53 -19.62
N ARG A 113 -1.64 6.54 -19.98
CA ARG A 113 -2.14 7.31 -21.14
C ARG A 113 -1.95 8.81 -20.97
N ASN A 114 -2.30 9.35 -19.81
CA ASN A 114 -2.14 10.79 -19.54
C ASN A 114 -0.65 11.19 -19.54
N SER A 115 0.23 10.39 -18.94
CA SER A 115 1.68 10.67 -18.96
C SER A 115 2.28 10.55 -20.35
N TYR A 116 1.86 9.57 -21.15
CA TYR A 116 2.28 9.47 -22.55
C TYR A 116 1.87 10.73 -23.33
N ALA A 117 0.62 11.15 -23.22
CA ALA A 117 0.11 12.34 -23.89
C ALA A 117 0.88 13.60 -23.47
N LEU A 118 1.14 13.77 -22.15
CA LEU A 118 1.97 14.86 -21.64
C LEU A 118 3.39 14.83 -22.22
N ASN A 119 4.01 13.65 -22.25
CA ASN A 119 5.37 13.53 -22.81
C ASN A 119 5.42 13.99 -24.27
N GLN A 120 4.44 13.56 -25.09
CA GLN A 120 4.44 13.85 -26.53
C GLN A 120 3.94 15.27 -26.83
N GLY A 121 2.77 15.64 -26.30
CA GLY A 121 2.08 16.86 -26.71
C GLY A 121 2.42 18.10 -25.87
N PHE A 122 2.95 17.92 -24.66
CA PHE A 122 3.33 19.05 -23.82
C PHE A 122 4.87 19.15 -23.66
N VAL A 123 5.51 18.08 -23.17
CA VAL A 123 6.93 18.15 -22.78
C VAL A 123 7.83 18.30 -24.00
N LEU A 124 7.70 17.42 -24.99
CA LEU A 124 8.54 17.47 -26.18
C LEU A 124 8.32 18.75 -27.01
N GLU A 125 7.10 19.31 -26.96
CA GLU A 125 6.79 20.55 -27.68
C GLU A 125 7.35 21.80 -26.97
N ASN A 126 7.28 21.86 -25.62
CA ASN A 126 7.57 23.09 -24.88
C ASN A 126 8.93 23.10 -24.16
N ALA A 127 9.62 21.95 -24.02
CA ALA A 127 10.89 21.90 -23.33
C ALA A 127 11.95 22.78 -24.03
N PRO A 128 12.65 23.68 -23.31
CA PRO A 128 13.68 24.54 -23.87
C PRO A 128 14.93 23.73 -24.25
N VAL A 129 15.18 22.63 -23.54
CA VAL A 129 16.25 21.67 -23.87
C VAL A 129 15.56 20.37 -24.29
N LYS A 130 15.76 19.97 -25.55
CA LYS A 130 15.11 18.79 -26.11
C LYS A 130 15.83 17.51 -25.70
N PRO A 131 15.15 16.52 -25.14
CA PRO A 131 15.76 15.25 -24.87
C PRO A 131 16.00 14.45 -26.16
N LYS A 132 17.05 13.66 -26.19
CA LYS A 132 17.31 12.71 -27.29
C LYS A 132 16.29 11.58 -27.33
N ARG A 133 15.81 11.17 -26.16
CA ARG A 133 14.82 10.10 -26.00
C ARG A 133 13.91 10.41 -24.82
N ALA A 134 12.66 10.02 -24.96
CA ALA A 134 11.67 10.00 -23.89
C ALA A 134 11.20 8.54 -23.67
N VAL A 135 11.35 8.03 -22.47
CA VAL A 135 10.92 6.69 -22.06
C VAL A 135 9.73 6.85 -21.14
N LEU A 136 8.64 6.14 -21.42
CA LEU A 136 7.38 6.29 -20.67
C LEU A 136 7.48 5.79 -19.22
N GLU A 137 8.28 4.74 -18.97
CA GLU A 137 8.51 4.19 -17.63
C GLU A 137 10.01 3.96 -17.40
N GLY A 138 10.61 4.82 -16.59
CA GLY A 138 12.01 4.78 -16.18
C GLY A 138 12.27 3.96 -14.91
N ASN A 139 11.32 3.12 -14.50
CA ASN A 139 11.42 2.20 -13.36
C ASN A 139 11.58 2.86 -11.96
N MET A 140 11.26 4.14 -11.84
CA MET A 140 11.32 4.89 -10.59
C MET A 140 9.91 5.11 -9.98
N GLY A 141 8.84 4.77 -10.72
CA GLY A 141 7.45 4.99 -10.32
C GLY A 141 6.95 4.06 -9.21
N GLY A 142 7.62 2.95 -8.96
CA GLY A 142 7.26 2.00 -7.90
C GLY A 142 6.20 0.97 -8.29
N ASP A 143 5.59 1.05 -9.48
CA ASP A 143 4.57 0.11 -9.93
C ASP A 143 5.05 -1.35 -9.81
N LYS A 144 4.41 -2.13 -8.94
CA LYS A 144 4.69 -3.56 -8.65
C LYS A 144 6.13 -3.86 -8.17
N LYS A 145 6.85 -2.86 -7.66
CA LYS A 145 8.24 -2.99 -7.24
C LYS A 145 8.45 -2.37 -5.86
N PRO A 146 8.52 -3.20 -4.80
CA PRO A 146 8.80 -2.73 -3.45
C PRO A 146 10.10 -1.92 -3.41
N SER A 147 10.02 -0.73 -2.84
CA SER A 147 11.18 0.15 -2.68
C SER A 147 11.02 1.06 -1.47
N HIS A 148 12.12 1.64 -1.00
CA HIS A 148 12.11 2.60 0.11
C HIS A 148 11.22 3.83 -0.17
N ARG A 149 11.07 4.21 -1.42
CA ARG A 149 10.22 5.34 -1.84
C ARG A 149 8.76 5.24 -1.39
N TYR A 150 8.26 4.03 -1.12
CA TYR A 150 6.91 3.87 -0.58
C TYR A 150 6.72 4.52 0.79
N PHE A 151 7.79 4.62 1.59
CA PHE A 151 7.75 5.28 2.89
C PHE A 151 7.98 6.79 2.83
N GLU A 152 8.39 7.30 1.67
CA GLU A 152 8.59 8.73 1.39
C GLU A 152 7.34 9.33 0.75
N ARG A 153 7.11 10.62 0.93
CA ARG A 153 6.13 11.46 0.20
C ARG A 153 4.78 10.80 -0.12
N GLY A 154 4.29 9.92 0.74
CA GLY A 154 3.00 9.27 0.53
C GLY A 154 3.01 8.09 -0.42
N GLY A 155 4.18 7.58 -0.83
CA GLY A 155 4.34 6.30 -1.54
C GLY A 155 3.69 6.25 -2.92
N HIS A 156 3.17 5.07 -3.25
CA HIS A 156 2.42 4.77 -4.48
C HIS A 156 1.20 3.93 -4.10
N GLY A 157 0.00 4.40 -4.37
CA GLY A 157 -1.25 3.86 -3.86
C GLY A 157 -1.81 4.72 -2.73
N LYS A 158 -2.55 4.11 -1.83
CA LYS A 158 -3.12 4.79 -0.66
C LYS A 158 -2.27 4.53 0.58
N THR A 159 -1.86 5.58 1.28
CA THR A 159 -1.23 5.44 2.59
C THR A 159 -2.31 5.36 3.65
N VAL A 160 -2.38 4.22 4.34
CA VAL A 160 -3.39 3.97 5.37
C VAL A 160 -2.73 3.54 6.67
N ILE A 161 -3.23 4.05 7.78
CA ILE A 161 -2.87 3.57 9.12
C ILE A 161 -4.10 2.92 9.75
N ALA A 162 -3.90 1.76 10.38
CA ALA A 162 -4.84 1.19 11.32
C ALA A 162 -4.19 1.13 12.69
N GLU A 163 -4.98 1.37 13.74
CA GLU A 163 -4.56 1.33 15.13
C GLU A 163 -5.62 0.71 16.03
N CYS A 164 -5.19 0.14 17.14
CA CYS A 164 -6.05 -0.24 18.26
C CYS A 164 -5.27 -0.22 19.58
N THR A 165 -5.97 -0.06 20.69
CA THR A 165 -5.39 -0.24 22.02
C THR A 165 -6.00 -1.50 22.63
N LEU A 166 -5.19 -2.55 22.73
CA LEU A 166 -5.60 -3.83 23.31
C LEU A 166 -5.58 -3.75 24.83
N THR A 167 -6.67 -4.14 25.47
CA THR A 167 -6.71 -4.28 26.93
C THR A 167 -5.88 -5.48 27.39
N GLU A 168 -5.33 -5.43 28.59
CA GLU A 168 -4.59 -6.55 29.18
C GLU A 168 -5.45 -7.83 29.24
N GLU A 169 -6.72 -7.67 29.56
CA GLU A 169 -7.66 -8.80 29.59
C GLU A 169 -7.81 -9.47 28.22
N ALA A 170 -8.00 -8.69 27.15
CA ALA A 170 -8.12 -9.23 25.80
C ALA A 170 -6.82 -9.92 25.35
N VAL A 171 -5.65 -9.35 25.68
CA VAL A 171 -4.35 -9.96 25.40
C VAL A 171 -4.22 -11.30 26.11
N ARG A 172 -4.52 -11.36 27.40
CA ARG A 172 -4.42 -12.59 28.19
C ARG A 172 -5.46 -13.64 27.75
N ARG A 173 -6.72 -13.25 27.59
CA ARG A 173 -7.84 -14.15 27.37
C ARG A 173 -7.97 -14.64 25.94
N VAL A 174 -7.82 -13.72 24.96
CA VAL A 174 -8.02 -14.02 23.54
C VAL A 174 -6.70 -14.40 22.86
N LEU A 175 -5.66 -13.62 23.09
CA LEU A 175 -4.36 -13.82 22.42
C LEU A 175 -3.46 -14.83 23.14
N LYS A 176 -3.74 -15.16 24.42
CA LYS A 176 -3.00 -16.12 25.23
C LYS A 176 -1.51 -15.76 25.41
N THR A 177 -1.22 -14.47 25.58
CA THR A 177 0.12 -13.93 25.83
C THR A 177 0.04 -12.80 26.85
N THR A 178 1.14 -12.05 27.02
CA THR A 178 1.24 -10.91 27.94
C THR A 178 1.58 -9.61 27.20
N LEU A 179 1.31 -8.46 27.84
CA LEU A 179 1.70 -7.16 27.28
C LEU A 179 3.23 -7.04 27.12
N ASP A 180 3.98 -7.59 28.11
CA ASP A 180 5.44 -7.53 28.09
C ASP A 180 6.03 -8.38 26.95
N ASP A 181 5.49 -9.57 26.73
CA ASP A 181 5.93 -10.43 25.64
C ASP A 181 5.65 -9.81 24.24
N LEU A 182 4.50 -9.16 24.07
CA LEU A 182 4.19 -8.46 22.84
C LEU A 182 5.10 -7.25 22.62
N ALA A 183 5.37 -6.47 23.66
CA ALA A 183 6.29 -5.34 23.58
C ALA A 183 7.73 -5.80 23.30
N ALA A 184 8.18 -6.87 23.93
CA ALA A 184 9.48 -7.48 23.66
C ALA A 184 9.60 -7.99 22.23
N LEU A 185 8.59 -8.66 21.69
CA LEU A 185 8.57 -9.11 20.30
C LEU A 185 8.64 -7.93 19.33
N ALA A 186 7.88 -6.85 19.58
CA ALA A 186 7.92 -5.66 18.72
C ALA A 186 9.34 -5.05 18.68
N PHE A 187 10.01 -4.98 19.83
CA PHE A 187 11.39 -4.51 19.92
C PHE A 187 12.34 -5.41 19.12
N VAL A 188 12.31 -6.72 19.36
CA VAL A 188 13.18 -7.70 18.68
C VAL A 188 12.90 -7.74 17.18
N GLY A 189 11.62 -7.73 16.77
CA GLY A 189 11.22 -7.77 15.37
C GLY A 189 11.68 -6.53 14.59
N THR A 190 11.61 -5.35 15.20
CA THR A 190 12.11 -4.11 14.59
C THR A 190 13.61 -4.17 14.36
N HIS A 191 14.39 -4.57 15.36
CA HIS A 191 15.85 -4.66 15.24
C HIS A 191 16.27 -5.77 14.28
N GLY A 192 15.57 -6.90 14.27
CA GLY A 192 15.79 -7.98 13.31
C GLY A 192 15.54 -7.54 11.86
N ALA A 193 14.46 -6.79 11.62
CA ALA A 193 14.16 -6.24 10.32
C ALA A 193 15.24 -5.27 9.83
N ILE A 194 15.68 -4.35 10.70
CA ILE A 194 16.77 -3.41 10.40
C ILE A 194 18.07 -4.15 10.10
N ALA A 195 18.46 -5.10 10.96
CA ALA A 195 19.69 -5.84 10.82
C ALA A 195 19.74 -6.71 9.55
N SER A 196 18.60 -7.21 9.08
CA SER A 196 18.46 -7.97 7.83
C SER A 196 18.30 -7.10 6.58
N GLY A 197 18.24 -5.77 6.71
CA GLY A 197 18.05 -4.86 5.58
C GLY A 197 16.62 -4.85 5.01
N MET A 198 15.63 -5.35 5.75
CA MET A 198 14.24 -5.28 5.34
C MET A 198 13.73 -3.84 5.38
N GLN A 199 12.97 -3.46 4.37
CA GLN A 199 12.30 -2.15 4.33
C GLN A 199 10.95 -2.17 5.04
N SER A 200 10.39 -3.36 5.26
CA SER A 200 9.12 -3.57 5.95
C SER A 200 9.38 -4.08 7.36
N VAL A 201 8.73 -3.48 8.35
CA VAL A 201 8.82 -3.88 9.76
C VAL A 201 7.44 -4.40 10.19
N ALA A 202 7.10 -5.59 9.73
CA ALA A 202 5.89 -6.33 10.08
C ALA A 202 6.03 -7.78 9.61
N PHE A 203 5.29 -8.71 10.21
CA PHE A 203 5.44 -10.14 9.95
C PHE A 203 4.49 -10.67 8.87
N THR A 204 3.24 -10.18 8.81
CA THR A 204 2.15 -10.86 8.12
C THR A 204 1.40 -10.07 7.04
N PRO A 205 1.76 -8.84 6.67
CA PRO A 205 0.96 -8.05 5.73
C PRO A 205 0.70 -8.75 4.40
N ALA A 206 1.71 -9.44 3.85
CA ALA A 206 1.58 -10.13 2.57
C ALA A 206 0.48 -11.19 2.59
N THR A 207 0.40 -11.98 3.66
CA THR A 207 -0.62 -13.03 3.81
C THR A 207 -2.03 -12.45 3.86
N ALA A 208 -2.27 -11.42 4.67
CA ALA A 208 -3.57 -10.78 4.78
C ALA A 208 -4.01 -10.12 3.47
N ILE A 209 -3.10 -9.36 2.86
CA ILE A 209 -3.38 -8.60 1.64
C ILE A 209 -3.59 -9.53 0.45
N ALA A 210 -2.79 -10.58 0.27
CA ALA A 210 -2.97 -11.56 -0.79
C ALA A 210 -4.34 -12.23 -0.72
N ALA A 211 -4.75 -12.68 0.48
CA ALA A 211 -6.05 -13.32 0.68
C ALA A 211 -7.22 -12.39 0.36
N LEU A 212 -7.13 -11.13 0.76
CA LEU A 212 -8.15 -10.12 0.43
C LEU A 212 -8.15 -9.77 -1.05
N PHE A 213 -6.97 -9.60 -1.66
CA PHE A 213 -6.83 -9.22 -3.06
C PHE A 213 -7.43 -10.27 -3.99
N ILE A 214 -7.11 -11.54 -3.76
CA ILE A 214 -7.69 -12.64 -4.55
C ILE A 214 -9.21 -12.69 -4.39
N ALA A 215 -9.70 -12.61 -3.14
CA ALA A 215 -11.14 -12.68 -2.87
C ALA A 215 -11.93 -11.52 -3.52
N THR A 216 -11.36 -10.32 -3.57
CA THR A 216 -12.04 -9.09 -4.02
C THR A 216 -11.64 -8.62 -5.41
N GLY A 217 -10.92 -9.46 -6.18
CA GLY A 217 -10.55 -9.18 -7.57
C GLY A 217 -9.55 -8.04 -7.73
N GLN A 218 -8.69 -7.82 -6.74
CA GLN A 218 -7.59 -6.86 -6.85
C GLN A 218 -6.44 -7.43 -7.69
N ASP A 219 -5.56 -6.57 -8.18
CA ASP A 219 -4.39 -7.00 -8.94
C ASP A 219 -3.36 -7.66 -8.01
N VAL A 220 -3.22 -8.99 -8.10
CA VAL A 220 -2.28 -9.76 -7.26
C VAL A 220 -0.81 -9.41 -7.51
N GLY A 221 -0.48 -8.84 -8.66
CA GLY A 221 0.86 -8.30 -8.93
C GLY A 221 1.26 -7.15 -8.01
N MET A 222 0.28 -6.52 -7.36
CA MET A 222 0.49 -5.42 -6.41
C MET A 222 0.57 -5.87 -4.95
N VAL A 223 0.49 -7.17 -4.67
CA VAL A 223 0.62 -7.68 -3.29
C VAL A 223 1.98 -7.32 -2.69
N GLY A 224 3.06 -7.46 -3.46
CA GLY A 224 4.42 -7.14 -2.99
C GLY A 224 4.59 -5.69 -2.55
N THR A 225 4.00 -4.74 -3.26
CA THR A 225 4.04 -3.31 -2.93
C THR A 225 3.03 -2.94 -1.84
N SER A 226 1.81 -3.45 -1.96
CA SER A 226 0.73 -3.16 -1.00
C SER A 226 1.00 -3.74 0.39
N SER A 227 1.83 -4.78 0.49
CA SER A 227 2.20 -5.43 1.76
C SER A 227 3.41 -4.82 2.45
N MET A 228 4.05 -3.82 1.87
CA MET A 228 5.03 -3.04 2.61
C MET A 228 4.35 -2.37 3.80
N ALA A 229 4.94 -2.52 4.98
CA ALA A 229 4.31 -2.06 6.20
C ALA A 229 5.30 -1.67 7.28
N HIS A 230 4.90 -0.72 8.13
CA HIS A 230 5.54 -0.49 9.42
C HIS A 230 4.55 -0.77 10.54
N GLY A 231 4.80 -1.83 11.28
CA GLY A 231 4.10 -2.17 12.52
C GLY A 231 4.78 -1.53 13.73
N THR A 232 4.00 -1.06 14.69
CA THR A 232 4.50 -0.62 15.99
C THR A 232 3.62 -1.19 17.10
N ALA A 233 4.23 -1.51 18.24
CA ALA A 233 3.49 -1.85 19.45
C ALA A 233 4.26 -1.36 20.68
N HIS A 234 3.56 -0.69 21.60
CA HIS A 234 4.13 -0.22 22.86
C HIS A 234 3.09 -0.23 23.98
N LYS A 235 3.57 -0.39 25.19
CA LYS A 235 2.70 -0.39 26.37
C LYS A 235 2.14 1.01 26.63
N VAL A 236 0.89 1.06 27.01
CA VAL A 236 0.17 2.23 27.49
C VAL A 236 -0.55 1.87 28.79
N ASP A 237 -1.14 2.84 29.47
CA ASP A 237 -1.89 2.59 30.69
C ASP A 237 -3.02 1.57 30.46
N GLY A 238 -2.91 0.43 31.14
CA GLY A 238 -3.89 -0.66 31.06
C GLY A 238 -3.90 -1.48 29.76
N GLY A 239 -2.89 -1.32 28.88
CA GLY A 239 -2.93 -2.04 27.61
C GLY A 239 -1.68 -1.93 26.73
N LEU A 240 -1.88 -2.27 25.45
CA LEU A 240 -0.88 -2.19 24.40
C LEU A 240 -1.47 -1.42 23.21
N HIS A 241 -0.86 -0.32 22.85
CA HIS A 241 -1.19 0.39 21.60
C HIS A 241 -0.44 -0.24 20.43
N ALA A 242 -1.18 -0.72 19.45
CA ALA A 242 -0.64 -1.37 18.26
C ALA A 242 -1.10 -0.63 16.99
N THR A 243 -0.20 -0.45 16.05
CA THR A 243 -0.48 0.20 14.76
C THR A 243 0.11 -0.58 13.60
N ILE A 244 -0.46 -0.39 12.42
CA ILE A 244 0.18 -0.74 11.16
C ILE A 244 -0.02 0.39 10.15
N ARG A 245 1.06 0.81 9.51
CA ARG A 245 1.05 1.74 8.38
C ARG A 245 1.32 0.97 7.10
N LEU A 246 0.40 1.05 6.15
CA LEU A 246 0.55 0.58 4.78
C LEU A 246 0.81 1.80 3.89
N PRO A 247 2.04 2.04 3.43
CA PRO A 247 2.38 3.27 2.72
C PRO A 247 1.93 3.29 1.26
N GLY A 248 1.64 2.11 0.69
CA GLY A 248 1.37 1.95 -0.74
C GLY A 248 0.28 0.93 -1.05
N LEU A 249 -0.88 1.05 -0.40
CA LEU A 249 -1.99 0.13 -0.64
C LEU A 249 -2.69 0.44 -1.97
N GLU A 250 -2.50 -0.44 -2.95
CA GLU A 250 -3.02 -0.31 -4.30
C GLU A 250 -4.33 -1.10 -4.45
N VAL A 251 -5.44 -0.49 -4.06
CA VAL A 251 -6.77 -1.11 -4.08
C VAL A 251 -7.76 -0.33 -4.93
N ALA A 252 -8.78 -1.03 -5.42
CA ALA A 252 -9.86 -0.50 -6.22
C ALA A 252 -11.23 -1.03 -5.80
N THR A 253 -12.27 -0.25 -6.06
CA THR A 253 -13.67 -0.67 -5.98
C THR A 253 -14.39 -0.54 -7.32
N ILE A 254 -13.67 -0.03 -8.32
CA ILE A 254 -14.12 0.09 -9.72
C ILE A 254 -13.03 -0.41 -10.66
N GLY A 255 -13.45 -1.14 -11.69
CA GLY A 255 -12.60 -1.60 -12.79
C GLY A 255 -11.82 -2.88 -12.48
N GLY A 256 -11.16 -3.40 -13.51
CA GLY A 256 -10.40 -4.65 -13.41
C GLY A 256 -11.22 -5.83 -12.89
N GLY A 257 -10.60 -6.63 -12.03
CA GLY A 257 -11.21 -7.82 -11.43
C GLY A 257 -12.38 -7.54 -10.48
N THR A 258 -12.59 -6.29 -10.05
CA THR A 258 -13.69 -5.92 -9.13
C THR A 258 -15.08 -6.14 -9.75
N THR A 259 -15.16 -6.25 -11.08
CA THR A 259 -16.40 -6.50 -11.82
C THR A 259 -16.72 -7.99 -11.98
N LEU A 260 -15.81 -8.89 -11.65
CA LEU A 260 -16.07 -10.33 -11.64
C LEU A 260 -17.18 -10.63 -10.63
N PRO A 261 -18.16 -11.51 -10.97
CA PRO A 261 -19.34 -11.74 -10.14
C PRO A 261 -19.01 -12.07 -8.67
N SER A 262 -18.05 -12.97 -8.43
CA SER A 262 -17.63 -13.36 -7.09
C SER A 262 -16.96 -12.20 -6.34
N ALA A 263 -16.03 -11.49 -6.98
CA ALA A 263 -15.34 -10.35 -6.37
C ALA A 263 -16.31 -9.21 -6.04
N ASN A 264 -17.23 -8.91 -6.96
CA ASN A 264 -18.24 -7.89 -6.74
C ASN A 264 -19.20 -8.24 -5.59
N ALA A 265 -19.61 -9.50 -5.49
CA ALA A 265 -20.43 -9.99 -4.37
C ALA A 265 -19.69 -9.80 -3.02
N TRP A 266 -18.40 -10.09 -2.97
CA TRP A 266 -17.60 -9.89 -1.76
C TRP A 266 -17.39 -8.41 -1.41
N LEU A 267 -17.14 -7.56 -2.41
CA LEU A 267 -17.08 -6.11 -2.19
C LEU A 267 -18.42 -5.55 -1.72
N SER A 268 -19.54 -6.07 -2.27
CA SER A 268 -20.89 -5.68 -1.85
C SER A 268 -21.17 -6.07 -0.40
N LEU A 269 -20.75 -7.26 0.04
CA LEU A 269 -20.86 -7.69 1.42
C LEU A 269 -20.13 -6.76 2.39
N LEU A 270 -19.03 -6.14 1.95
CA LEU A 270 -18.26 -5.17 2.71
C LEU A 270 -18.81 -3.73 2.62
N ASP A 271 -19.89 -3.52 1.87
CA ASP A 271 -20.36 -2.19 1.45
C ASP A 271 -19.24 -1.38 0.76
N CYS A 272 -18.49 -2.06 -0.13
CA CYS A 272 -17.33 -1.50 -0.84
C CYS A 272 -17.43 -1.63 -2.37
N ALA A 273 -18.53 -2.12 -2.93
CA ALA A 273 -18.69 -2.18 -4.38
C ALA A 273 -19.04 -0.79 -4.96
N GLY A 274 -18.37 -0.41 -6.06
CA GLY A 274 -18.69 0.77 -6.84
C GLY A 274 -18.02 2.07 -6.39
N ALA A 275 -18.56 3.19 -6.84
CA ALA A 275 -17.99 4.52 -6.69
C ALA A 275 -18.06 5.05 -5.24
N GLY A 276 -17.05 5.81 -4.84
CA GLY A 276 -16.96 6.44 -3.51
C GLY A 276 -16.60 5.47 -2.38
N ARG A 277 -16.16 4.25 -2.69
CA ARG A 277 -15.97 3.19 -1.70
C ARG A 277 -14.51 2.79 -1.45
N VAL A 278 -13.59 3.26 -2.25
CA VAL A 278 -12.19 2.80 -2.20
C VAL A 278 -11.52 3.10 -0.86
N TYR A 279 -11.78 4.24 -0.23
CA TYR A 279 -11.18 4.57 1.06
C TYR A 279 -11.71 3.65 2.17
N ARG A 280 -13.03 3.37 2.18
CA ARG A 280 -13.61 2.40 3.09
C ARG A 280 -12.96 1.02 2.90
N PHE A 281 -12.79 0.58 1.66
CA PHE A 281 -12.13 -0.70 1.38
C PHE A 281 -10.67 -0.70 1.85
N ALA A 282 -9.90 0.35 1.58
CA ALA A 282 -8.53 0.50 2.04
C ALA A 282 -8.41 0.45 3.58
N GLN A 283 -9.34 1.08 4.29
CA GLN A 283 -9.41 1.05 5.75
C GLN A 283 -9.72 -0.36 6.28
N ILE A 284 -10.62 -1.09 5.63
CA ILE A 284 -10.93 -2.49 5.99
C ILE A 284 -9.70 -3.38 5.78
N VAL A 285 -8.98 -3.22 4.67
CA VAL A 285 -7.74 -3.97 4.40
C VAL A 285 -6.69 -3.68 5.46
N ALA A 286 -6.47 -2.42 5.84
CA ALA A 286 -5.51 -2.06 6.86
C ALA A 286 -5.89 -2.62 8.26
N ALA A 287 -7.16 -2.53 8.65
CA ALA A 287 -7.65 -3.11 9.91
C ALA A 287 -7.50 -4.64 9.93
N ALA A 288 -7.79 -5.32 8.83
CA ALA A 288 -7.62 -6.76 8.71
C ALA A 288 -6.14 -7.17 8.78
N THR A 289 -5.27 -6.40 8.14
CA THR A 289 -3.82 -6.61 8.20
C THR A 289 -3.31 -6.46 9.64
N LEU A 290 -3.74 -5.42 10.37
CA LEU A 290 -3.39 -5.25 11.77
C LEU A 290 -3.95 -6.39 12.64
N ALA A 291 -5.17 -6.86 12.38
CA ALA A 291 -5.75 -7.99 13.12
C ALA A 291 -4.89 -9.26 12.99
N LEU A 292 -4.46 -9.57 11.77
CA LEU A 292 -3.58 -10.72 11.55
C LEU A 292 -2.21 -10.52 12.20
N GLU A 293 -1.64 -9.32 12.08
CA GLU A 293 -0.35 -8.96 12.69
C GLU A 293 -0.36 -9.14 14.22
N ILE A 294 -1.38 -8.63 14.90
CA ILE A 294 -1.56 -8.79 16.35
C ILE A 294 -1.63 -10.28 16.72
N SER A 295 -2.41 -11.06 15.98
CA SER A 295 -2.57 -12.48 16.27
C SER A 295 -1.30 -13.28 16.03
N ALA A 296 -0.59 -13.01 14.92
CA ALA A 296 0.68 -13.67 14.62
C ALA A 296 1.76 -13.28 15.63
N SER A 297 1.86 -12.00 15.98
CA SER A 297 2.78 -11.52 17.02
C SER A 297 2.52 -12.21 18.35
N ALA A 298 1.25 -12.37 18.76
CA ALA A 298 0.92 -13.11 19.96
C ALA A 298 1.37 -14.58 19.90
N ALA A 299 1.20 -15.25 18.76
CA ALA A 299 1.65 -16.63 18.58
C ALA A 299 3.17 -16.79 18.58
N MET A 300 3.90 -15.76 18.18
CA MET A 300 5.39 -15.75 18.15
C MET A 300 6.02 -15.24 19.45
N SER A 301 5.23 -14.61 20.33
CA SER A 301 5.71 -14.14 21.64
C SER A 301 6.05 -15.32 22.57
N THR A 302 6.84 -15.08 23.61
CA THR A 302 7.35 -16.13 24.49
C THR A 302 6.19 -16.97 25.11
N ALA A 303 5.23 -16.33 25.76
CA ALA A 303 4.10 -17.04 26.35
C ALA A 303 3.10 -17.60 25.29
N GLY A 304 3.01 -16.95 24.14
CA GLY A 304 2.11 -17.37 23.05
C GLY A 304 2.64 -18.55 22.25
N SER A 305 3.94 -18.67 22.09
CA SER A 305 4.58 -19.71 21.26
C SER A 305 4.34 -21.12 21.77
N GLU A 306 4.30 -21.33 23.08
CA GLU A 306 3.96 -22.64 23.67
C GLU A 306 2.53 -23.05 23.31
N ASN A 307 1.59 -22.11 23.42
CA ASN A 307 0.20 -22.34 23.05
C ASN A 307 0.02 -22.58 21.55
N PHE A 308 0.74 -21.85 20.73
CA PHE A 308 0.77 -22.04 19.29
C PHE A 308 1.32 -23.42 18.91
N TYR A 309 2.45 -23.80 19.49
CA TYR A 309 3.09 -25.09 19.28
C TYR A 309 2.13 -26.25 19.63
N LYS A 310 1.54 -26.24 20.83
CA LYS A 310 0.56 -27.24 21.26
C LYS A 310 -0.62 -27.34 20.29
N ALA A 311 -1.20 -26.20 19.90
CA ALA A 311 -2.35 -26.17 18.99
C ALA A 311 -2.03 -26.75 17.60
N HIS A 312 -0.81 -26.57 17.10
CA HIS A 312 -0.37 -27.10 15.80
C HIS A 312 -0.10 -28.61 15.85
N PHE A 313 0.56 -29.08 16.90
CA PHE A 313 0.92 -30.49 17.03
C PHE A 313 -0.25 -31.36 17.48
N GLU A 314 -1.05 -30.89 18.43
CA GLU A 314 -2.20 -31.64 18.96
C GLU A 314 -3.34 -31.79 17.95
N ARG A 315 -3.50 -30.86 17.02
CA ARG A 315 -4.55 -30.91 15.99
C ARG A 315 -4.18 -31.68 14.73
N GLY A 316 -2.94 -32.18 14.62
CA GLY A 316 -2.49 -32.90 13.43
C GLY A 316 -2.47 -32.07 12.15
N GLY A 317 -2.48 -30.74 12.26
CA GLY A 317 -2.72 -29.79 11.18
C GLY A 317 -1.55 -29.56 10.21
N LEU A 318 -0.44 -30.27 10.37
CA LEU A 318 0.73 -30.18 9.50
C LEU A 318 1.03 -31.54 8.81
N ARG A 319 0.02 -32.23 8.37
CA ARG A 319 0.16 -33.41 7.53
C ARG A 319 -0.06 -33.06 6.07
#